data_dddf2f37e4b82030efc518da62030646
#
_entry.id   dddf2f37e4b82030efc518da62030646
#
_cell.length_a   1.000
_cell.length_b   1.000
_cell.length_c   1.000
_cell.angle_alpha   90.00
_cell.angle_beta   90.00
_cell.angle_gamma   90.00
#
_symmetry.space_group_name_H-M   'P 1'
#
loop_
_entity.id
_entity.type
_entity.pdbx_description
1 polymer ?
#
loop_
_entity_poly.entity_id
_entity_poly.type
_entity_poly.pdbx_seq_one_letter_code
_entity_poly.pdbx_strand_id
1 'polypeptide(L)'
;MDLQKLEELLESTLKSMDCALYDVALLKENQQDILRISIKALQGPTSLEVCEQASLLISPLLDVHDFMPSSYTLEVSSMGLERTLSKPRHFELSVGDLVEVRTLEKESFQAVVAGLEGEGVLFDRQGTIQHLPLSQLKKVKSVFEFGSTHPK
;
A
#
# COMPACT_ATOMS: atom_id res chain seq x y z
N MET A 1 14.54 -7.50 -14.06
CA MET A 1 14.54 -6.69 -12.83
C MET A 1 14.19 -7.57 -11.64
N ASP A 2 14.92 -7.47 -10.56
CA ASP A 2 14.60 -8.18 -9.33
C ASP A 2 13.70 -7.32 -8.46
N LEU A 3 12.42 -7.54 -8.56
CA LEU A 3 11.42 -6.74 -7.85
C LEU A 3 11.54 -6.90 -6.33
N GLN A 4 11.90 -8.09 -5.87
CA GLN A 4 12.05 -8.32 -4.43
C GLN A 4 13.20 -7.50 -3.85
N LYS A 5 14.33 -7.46 -4.53
CA LYS A 5 15.46 -6.62 -4.08
C LYS A 5 15.10 -5.15 -4.10
N LEU A 6 14.36 -4.72 -5.12
CA LEU A 6 13.89 -3.34 -5.21
C LEU A 6 12.99 -3.01 -4.02
N GLU A 7 12.03 -3.89 -3.69
CA GLU A 7 11.13 -3.67 -2.57
C GLU A 7 11.90 -3.58 -1.26
N GLU A 8 12.88 -4.47 -1.04
CA GLU A 8 13.68 -4.45 0.18
C GLU A 8 14.46 -3.14 0.32
N LEU A 9 15.04 -2.68 -0.78
CA LEU A 9 15.78 -1.41 -0.77
C LEU A 9 14.85 -0.23 -0.47
N LEU A 10 13.68 -0.22 -1.09
CA LEU A 10 12.69 0.84 -0.87
C LEU A 10 12.18 0.83 0.56
N GLU A 11 11.90 -0.34 1.12
CA GLU A 11 11.44 -0.44 2.50
C GLU A 11 12.49 0.08 3.48
N SER A 12 13.75 -0.29 3.27
CA SER A 12 14.83 0.17 4.11
C SER A 12 15.00 1.68 4.03
N THR A 13 14.95 2.22 2.82
CA THR A 13 15.11 3.67 2.60
C THR A 13 13.97 4.45 3.22
N LEU A 14 12.74 3.99 3.01
CA LEU A 14 11.56 4.67 3.54
C LEU A 14 11.51 4.61 5.06
N LYS A 15 11.98 3.51 5.64
CA LYS A 15 12.02 3.38 7.09
C LYS A 15 12.90 4.45 7.72
N SER A 16 13.95 4.88 7.06
CA SER A 16 14.84 5.92 7.57
C SER A 16 14.15 7.29 7.68
N MET A 17 13.02 7.47 7.01
CA MET A 17 12.25 8.72 7.11
C MET A 17 10.86 8.48 7.71
N ASP A 18 10.70 7.41 8.50
CA ASP A 18 9.45 7.04 9.16
C ASP A 18 8.30 6.87 8.17
N CYS A 19 8.58 6.22 7.07
CA CYS A 19 7.58 5.87 6.07
C CYS A 19 7.59 4.37 5.81
N ALA A 20 6.48 3.87 5.29
CA ALA A 20 6.35 2.48 4.90
C ALA A 20 6.02 2.40 3.42
N LEU A 21 6.51 1.34 2.78
CA LEU A 21 6.18 1.06 1.39
C LEU A 21 4.80 0.41 1.35
N TYR A 22 3.83 1.07 0.69
CA TYR A 22 2.53 0.47 0.51
C TYR A 22 2.51 -0.42 -0.74
N ASP A 23 3.00 0.10 -1.86
CA ASP A 23 3.04 -0.69 -3.10
C ASP A 23 4.08 -0.12 -4.06
N VAL A 24 4.49 -0.95 -5.00
CA VAL A 24 5.40 -0.55 -6.08
C VAL A 24 4.94 -1.24 -7.36
N ALA A 25 4.89 -0.49 -8.45
CA ALA A 25 4.47 -1.02 -9.74
C ALA A 25 5.31 -0.42 -10.86
N LEU A 26 5.69 -1.26 -11.80
CA LEU A 26 6.33 -0.80 -13.03
C LEU A 26 5.26 -0.80 -14.12
N LEU A 27 4.98 0.37 -14.65
CA LEU A 27 3.90 0.60 -15.60
C LEU A 27 4.46 1.18 -16.89
N LYS A 28 3.68 1.08 -17.95
CA LYS A 28 4.02 1.73 -19.20
C LYS A 28 2.83 2.57 -19.65
N GLU A 29 3.04 3.88 -19.74
CA GLU A 29 2.02 4.82 -20.18
C GLU A 29 2.61 5.68 -21.28
N ASN A 30 1.89 5.82 -22.39
CA ASN A 30 2.35 6.62 -23.54
C ASN A 30 3.76 6.23 -23.98
N GLN A 31 4.04 4.92 -23.99
CA GLN A 31 5.34 4.37 -24.40
C GLN A 31 6.49 4.77 -23.47
N GLN A 32 6.17 5.24 -22.27
CA GLN A 32 7.16 5.61 -21.28
C GLN A 32 7.07 4.69 -20.06
N ASP A 33 8.22 4.24 -19.57
CA ASP A 33 8.27 3.43 -18.36
C ASP A 33 8.10 4.30 -17.14
N ILE A 34 7.20 3.89 -16.24
CA ILE A 34 6.93 4.61 -15.01
C ILE A 34 7.09 3.66 -13.84
N LEU A 35 7.94 4.03 -12.88
CA LEU A 35 8.02 3.32 -11.61
C LEU A 35 7.17 4.10 -10.61
N ARG A 36 6.05 3.50 -10.23
CA ARG A 36 5.10 4.14 -9.32
C ARG A 36 5.22 3.51 -7.94
N ILE A 37 5.53 4.34 -6.95
CA ILE A 37 5.75 3.91 -5.58
C ILE A 37 4.71 4.60 -4.71
N SER A 38 3.95 3.80 -3.95
CA SER A 38 2.95 4.30 -3.02
C SER A 38 3.48 4.13 -1.61
N ILE A 39 3.42 5.20 -0.81
CA ILE A 39 3.98 5.20 0.53
C ILE A 39 2.96 5.67 1.55
N LYS A 40 3.24 5.39 2.82
CA LYS A 40 2.47 5.86 3.94
C LYS A 40 3.42 6.41 4.99
N ALA A 41 3.18 7.65 5.44
CA ALA A 41 3.89 8.19 6.59
C ALA A 41 3.39 7.48 7.85
N LEU A 42 4.31 7.05 8.70
CA LEU A 42 3.95 6.34 9.93
C LEU A 42 3.52 7.30 11.03
N GLN A 43 3.90 8.56 10.91
CA GLN A 43 3.49 9.60 11.83
C GLN A 43 2.99 10.80 11.03
N GLY A 44 1.76 11.21 11.31
CA GLY A 44 1.15 12.33 10.62
C GLY A 44 0.69 11.98 9.20
N PRO A 45 0.27 12.98 8.44
CA PRO A 45 -0.26 12.76 7.10
C PRO A 45 0.85 12.47 6.09
N THR A 46 0.52 11.69 5.08
CA THR A 46 1.41 11.46 3.95
C THR A 46 1.25 12.63 2.99
N SER A 47 1.97 13.71 3.25
CA SER A 47 1.86 14.94 2.51
C SER A 47 2.64 14.90 1.20
N LEU A 48 2.39 15.88 0.34
CA LEU A 48 3.17 16.03 -0.89
C LEU A 48 4.65 16.25 -0.57
N GLU A 49 4.94 17.01 0.48
CA GLU A 49 6.33 17.22 0.91
C GLU A 49 7.03 15.92 1.28
N VAL A 50 6.34 15.05 2.02
CA VAL A 50 6.90 13.73 2.38
C VAL A 50 7.19 12.92 1.12
N CYS A 51 6.28 12.95 0.16
CA CYS A 51 6.48 12.22 -1.10
C CYS A 51 7.66 12.78 -1.89
N GLU A 52 7.84 14.10 -1.89
CA GLU A 52 8.97 14.71 -2.57
C GLU A 52 10.30 14.33 -1.90
N GLN A 53 10.33 14.32 -0.58
CA GLN A 53 11.53 13.92 0.16
C GLN A 53 11.87 12.45 -0.12
N ALA A 54 10.86 11.59 -0.17
CA ALA A 54 11.08 10.19 -0.50
C ALA A 54 11.64 10.04 -1.90
N SER A 55 11.11 10.78 -2.85
CA SER A 55 11.59 10.75 -4.23
C SER A 55 13.06 11.17 -4.31
N LEU A 56 13.45 12.21 -3.58
CA LEU A 56 14.83 12.69 -3.56
C LEU A 56 15.80 11.65 -2.98
N LEU A 57 15.34 10.83 -2.04
CA LEU A 57 16.18 9.78 -1.48
C LEU A 57 16.24 8.55 -2.39
N ILE A 58 15.13 8.21 -3.02
CA ILE A 58 15.01 6.98 -3.80
C ILE A 58 15.70 7.11 -5.16
N SER A 59 15.56 8.24 -5.82
CA SER A 59 16.06 8.41 -7.19
C SER A 59 17.54 8.08 -7.34
N PRO A 60 18.46 8.61 -6.49
CA PRO A 60 19.87 8.26 -6.62
C PRO A 60 20.15 6.78 -6.38
N LEU A 61 19.38 6.14 -5.49
CA LEU A 61 19.57 4.72 -5.20
C LEU A 61 19.23 3.84 -6.37
N LEU A 62 18.19 4.21 -7.12
CA LEU A 62 17.80 3.47 -8.32
C LEU A 62 18.89 3.55 -9.38
N ASP A 63 19.53 4.70 -9.51
CA ASP A 63 20.62 4.88 -10.48
C ASP A 63 21.85 4.08 -10.08
N VAL A 64 22.22 4.10 -8.79
CA VAL A 64 23.40 3.38 -8.31
C VAL A 64 23.24 1.88 -8.46
N HIS A 65 22.05 1.35 -8.17
CA HIS A 65 21.80 -0.09 -8.21
C HIS A 65 21.32 -0.60 -9.56
N ASP A 66 21.12 0.30 -10.52
CA ASP A 66 20.79 -0.04 -11.89
C ASP A 66 19.54 -0.94 -12.00
N PHE A 67 18.51 -0.62 -11.23
CA PHE A 67 17.26 -1.38 -11.27
C PHE A 67 16.43 -1.08 -12.51
N MET A 68 16.58 0.10 -13.09
CA MET A 68 15.65 0.60 -14.10
C MET A 68 16.31 0.70 -15.48
N PRO A 69 15.51 0.58 -16.53
CA PRO A 69 16.03 0.84 -17.87
C PRO A 69 16.50 2.29 -18.00
N SER A 70 17.17 2.59 -19.09
CA SER A 70 17.85 3.87 -19.27
C SER A 70 16.95 5.09 -19.22
N SER A 71 15.64 4.92 -19.43
CA SER A 71 14.71 6.03 -19.41
C SER A 71 13.44 5.60 -18.68
N TYR A 72 13.11 6.31 -17.62
CA TYR A 72 11.91 6.03 -16.84
C TYR A 72 11.51 7.28 -16.07
N THR A 73 10.25 7.30 -15.64
CA THR A 73 9.74 8.34 -14.74
C THR A 73 9.50 7.73 -13.37
N LEU A 74 10.01 8.39 -12.33
CA LEU A 74 9.74 8.00 -10.96
C LEU A 74 8.57 8.80 -10.42
N GLU A 75 7.53 8.08 -9.94
CA GLU A 75 6.39 8.69 -9.26
C GLU A 75 6.31 8.17 -7.85
N VAL A 76 6.31 9.06 -6.87
CA VAL A 76 6.12 8.70 -5.48
C VAL A 76 4.86 9.42 -5.00
N SER A 77 3.90 8.66 -4.47
CA SER A 77 2.64 9.23 -4.03
C SER A 77 2.16 8.55 -2.76
N SER A 78 1.15 9.15 -2.13
CA SER A 78 0.49 8.51 -1.00
C SER A 78 -0.30 7.30 -1.48
N MET A 79 -0.64 6.42 -0.55
CA MET A 79 -1.39 5.21 -0.91
C MET A 79 -2.82 5.47 -1.34
N GLY A 80 -3.30 6.71 -1.18
CA GLY A 80 -4.64 7.09 -1.64
C GLY A 80 -5.76 6.64 -0.71
N LEU A 81 -6.98 7.10 -1.02
CA LEU A 81 -8.17 6.77 -0.24
C LEU A 81 -8.85 5.50 -0.76
N GLU A 82 -8.96 5.39 -2.08
CA GLU A 82 -9.53 4.20 -2.70
C GLU A 82 -8.41 3.28 -3.13
N ARG A 83 -8.32 2.13 -2.48
CA ARG A 83 -7.27 1.18 -2.79
C ARG A 83 -7.74 -0.25 -2.57
N THR A 84 -7.17 -1.16 -3.34
CA THR A 84 -7.43 -2.58 -3.20
C THR A 84 -6.33 -3.20 -2.34
N LEU A 85 -6.73 -3.98 -1.35
CA LEU A 85 -5.81 -4.65 -0.44
C LEU A 85 -5.64 -6.10 -0.88
N SER A 86 -4.43 -6.50 -1.23
CA SER A 86 -4.18 -7.86 -1.72
C SER A 86 -2.97 -8.52 -1.07
N LYS A 87 -2.04 -7.74 -0.52
CA LYS A 87 -0.81 -8.26 0.08
C LYS A 87 -0.85 -8.06 1.59
N PRO A 88 -0.12 -8.89 2.36
CA PRO A 88 -0.10 -8.72 3.81
C PRO A 88 0.26 -7.30 4.25
N ARG A 89 1.21 -6.65 3.58
CA ARG A 89 1.57 -5.28 3.97
C ARG A 89 0.42 -4.30 3.80
N HIS A 90 -0.44 -4.53 2.80
CA HIS A 90 -1.61 -3.67 2.60
C HIS A 90 -2.50 -3.70 3.82
N PHE A 91 -2.73 -4.89 4.37
CA PHE A 91 -3.58 -5.03 5.55
C PHE A 91 -2.91 -4.48 6.80
N GLU A 92 -1.60 -4.69 6.96
CA GLU A 92 -0.88 -4.12 8.09
C GLU A 92 -0.99 -2.60 8.13
N LEU A 93 -0.88 -1.96 6.97
CA LEU A 93 -0.93 -0.50 6.89
C LEU A 93 -2.35 0.04 6.91
N SER A 94 -3.35 -0.83 6.88
CA SER A 94 -4.76 -0.46 6.89
C SER A 94 -5.50 -0.84 8.17
N VAL A 95 -4.76 -1.24 9.20
CA VAL A 95 -5.39 -1.57 10.49
C VAL A 95 -6.15 -0.35 11.01
N GLY A 96 -7.41 -0.56 11.36
CA GLY A 96 -8.30 0.51 11.78
C GLY A 96 -9.16 1.10 10.68
N ASP A 97 -8.90 0.72 9.43
CA ASP A 97 -9.64 1.24 8.29
C ASP A 97 -10.83 0.34 7.96
N LEU A 98 -11.91 0.96 7.50
CA LEU A 98 -13.08 0.23 7.03
C LEU A 98 -12.85 -0.27 5.62
N VAL A 99 -13.15 -1.53 5.38
CA VAL A 99 -12.99 -2.14 4.06
C VAL A 99 -14.25 -2.91 3.68
N GLU A 100 -14.43 -3.07 2.37
CA GLU A 100 -15.44 -3.96 1.82
C GLU A 100 -14.74 -5.25 1.42
N VAL A 101 -15.25 -6.39 1.93
CA VAL A 101 -14.63 -7.69 1.71
C VAL A 101 -15.54 -8.54 0.84
N ARG A 102 -14.97 -9.14 -0.21
CA ARG A 102 -15.64 -10.15 -1.02
C ARG A 102 -14.86 -11.45 -0.92
N THR A 103 -15.55 -12.52 -0.58
CA THR A 103 -14.93 -13.84 -0.48
C THR A 103 -15.16 -14.65 -1.74
N LEU A 104 -14.41 -15.74 -1.88
CA LEU A 104 -14.60 -16.66 -3.00
C LEU A 104 -15.96 -17.37 -2.94
N GLU A 105 -16.57 -17.43 -1.75
CA GLU A 105 -17.89 -18.01 -1.58
C GLU A 105 -19.01 -16.99 -1.88
N LYS A 106 -18.65 -15.86 -2.46
CA LYS A 106 -19.57 -14.81 -2.85
C LYS A 106 -20.23 -14.08 -1.68
N GLU A 107 -19.67 -14.20 -0.50
CA GLU A 107 -20.08 -13.39 0.62
C GLU A 107 -19.50 -12.00 0.48
N SER A 108 -20.26 -10.97 0.84
CA SER A 108 -19.82 -9.59 0.78
C SER A 108 -20.23 -8.88 2.06
N PHE A 109 -19.29 -8.19 2.70
CA PHE A 109 -19.57 -7.47 3.94
C PHE A 109 -18.56 -6.36 4.12
N GLN A 110 -18.88 -5.44 5.06
CA GLN A 110 -17.95 -4.40 5.47
C GLN A 110 -17.41 -4.74 6.85
N ALA A 111 -16.14 -4.43 7.07
CA ALA A 111 -15.49 -4.69 8.34
C ALA A 111 -14.30 -3.75 8.51
N VAL A 112 -13.82 -3.64 9.74
CA VAL A 112 -12.60 -2.89 10.04
C VAL A 112 -11.44 -3.88 10.09
N VAL A 113 -10.32 -3.55 9.48
CA VAL A 113 -9.13 -4.40 9.55
C VAL A 113 -8.59 -4.34 10.95
N ALA A 114 -8.56 -5.49 11.63
CA ALA A 114 -8.06 -5.57 13.00
C ALA A 114 -6.61 -5.99 13.08
N GLY A 115 -6.11 -6.71 12.08
CA GLY A 115 -4.73 -7.13 12.07
C GLY A 115 -4.51 -8.32 11.16
N LEU A 116 -3.34 -8.90 11.27
CA LEU A 116 -2.98 -10.12 10.56
C LEU A 116 -2.65 -11.21 11.57
N GLU A 117 -2.99 -12.44 11.22
CA GLU A 117 -2.61 -13.59 12.04
C GLU A 117 -2.32 -14.76 11.10
N GLY A 118 -1.07 -15.23 11.10
CA GLY A 118 -0.65 -16.29 10.19
C GLY A 118 -0.81 -15.87 8.74
N GLU A 119 -1.51 -16.68 7.96
CA GLU A 119 -1.75 -16.39 6.54
C GLU A 119 -3.11 -15.75 6.31
N GLY A 120 -3.70 -15.18 7.35
CA GLY A 120 -5.02 -14.60 7.25
C GLY A 120 -5.12 -13.22 7.83
N VAL A 121 -6.28 -12.63 7.64
CA VAL A 121 -6.61 -11.28 8.09
C VAL A 121 -7.68 -11.37 9.14
N LEU A 122 -7.52 -10.56 10.20
CA LEU A 122 -8.53 -10.42 11.23
C LEU A 122 -9.40 -9.23 10.87
N PHE A 123 -10.70 -9.49 10.74
CA PHE A 123 -11.69 -8.46 10.43
C PHE A 123 -12.63 -8.29 11.62
N ASP A 124 -12.86 -7.05 12.01
CA ASP A 124 -13.82 -6.71 13.06
C ASP A 124 -15.16 -6.37 12.41
N ARG A 125 -16.12 -7.26 12.58
CA ARG A 125 -17.48 -7.07 12.05
C ARG A 125 -18.40 -6.72 13.22
N GLN A 126 -18.52 -5.42 13.48
CA GLN A 126 -19.40 -4.89 14.50
C GLN A 126 -19.13 -5.50 15.88
N GLY A 127 -17.84 -5.58 16.24
CA GLY A 127 -17.42 -6.09 17.53
C GLY A 127 -17.04 -7.56 17.55
N THR A 128 -17.26 -8.28 16.47
CA THR A 128 -16.90 -9.69 16.35
C THR A 128 -15.70 -9.84 15.44
N ILE A 129 -14.61 -10.41 15.95
CA ILE A 129 -13.40 -10.64 15.17
C ILE A 129 -13.55 -11.94 14.39
N GLN A 130 -13.33 -11.86 13.09
CA GLN A 130 -13.38 -13.02 12.20
C GLN A 130 -12.03 -13.16 11.48
N HIS A 131 -11.47 -14.35 11.50
CA HIS A 131 -10.23 -14.66 10.80
C HIS A 131 -10.55 -15.26 9.44
N LEU A 132 -10.03 -14.65 8.38
CA LEU A 132 -10.21 -15.18 7.02
C LEU A 132 -8.84 -15.35 6.35
N PRO A 133 -8.54 -16.54 5.85
CA PRO A 133 -7.29 -16.75 5.11
C PRO A 133 -7.24 -15.89 3.86
N LEU A 134 -6.07 -15.38 3.52
CA LEU A 134 -5.90 -14.58 2.31
C LEU A 134 -6.39 -15.32 1.07
N SER A 135 -6.21 -16.64 1.04
CA SER A 135 -6.62 -17.46 -0.10
C SER A 135 -8.13 -17.49 -0.33
N GLN A 136 -8.93 -17.12 0.69
CA GLN A 136 -10.38 -17.09 0.55
C GLN A 136 -10.91 -15.72 0.19
N LEU A 137 -10.05 -14.73 0.13
CA LEU A 137 -10.46 -13.37 -0.21
C LEU A 137 -10.42 -13.18 -1.72
N LYS A 138 -11.54 -12.80 -2.32
CA LYS A 138 -11.59 -12.49 -3.74
C LYS A 138 -11.15 -11.06 -3.98
N LYS A 139 -11.66 -10.13 -3.19
CA LYS A 139 -11.35 -8.73 -3.32
C LYS A 139 -11.60 -8.02 -2.00
N VAL A 140 -10.66 -7.18 -1.59
CA VAL A 140 -10.83 -6.30 -0.44
C VAL A 140 -10.50 -4.89 -0.90
N LYS A 141 -11.40 -3.96 -0.62
CA LYS A 141 -11.29 -2.59 -1.09
C LYS A 141 -11.55 -1.66 0.07
N SER A 142 -10.76 -0.59 0.17
CA SER A 142 -10.98 0.42 1.19
C SER A 142 -12.31 1.15 0.92
N VAL A 143 -12.97 1.55 2.01
CA VAL A 143 -14.23 2.28 1.93
C VAL A 143 -13.98 3.70 2.38
N PHE A 144 -14.37 4.66 1.54
CA PHE A 144 -14.28 6.06 1.87
C PHE A 144 -15.69 6.61 2.00
N GLU A 145 -16.01 7.16 3.17
CA GLU A 145 -17.32 7.74 3.42
C GLU A 145 -17.27 9.24 3.29
N PHE A 146 -17.99 9.77 2.30
CA PHE A 146 -18.15 11.21 2.17
C PHE A 146 -18.98 11.75 3.31
N GLY A 147 -18.58 12.90 3.81
CA GLY A 147 -19.31 13.56 4.87
C GLY A 147 -18.93 13.07 6.26
N SER A 148 -18.19 12.02 6.38
CA SER A 148 -17.63 11.67 7.67
C SER A 148 -16.48 12.63 7.93
N THR A 149 -16.50 13.25 9.08
CA THR A 149 -15.46 14.19 9.47
C THR A 149 -14.25 13.40 9.88
N HIS A 150 -13.52 12.91 8.92
CA HIS A 150 -12.21 12.35 9.24
C HIS A 150 -11.19 13.44 9.14
N PRO A 151 -10.66 13.89 10.25
CA PRO A 151 -9.46 14.71 10.18
C PRO A 151 -8.38 13.78 9.69
N LYS A 152 -8.03 13.96 8.50
CA LYS A 152 -6.96 13.15 7.94
C LYS A 152 -5.65 13.84 8.09
#